data_3841f87c92d2ab3e038752df95023af8
#
_entry.id   3841f87c92d2ab3e038752df95023af8
#
_cell.length_a   1.000
_cell.length_b   1.000
_cell.length_c   1.000
_cell.angle_alpha   90.00
_cell.angle_beta   90.00
_cell.angle_gamma   90.00
#
_symmetry.space_group_name_H-M   'P 1'
#
loop_
_entity.id
_entity.type
_entity.pdbx_description
1 polymer ?
#
loop_
_entity_poly.entity_id
_entity_poly.type
_entity_poly.pdbx_seq_one_letter_code
_entity_poly.pdbx_strand_id
1 'polypeptide(L)'
;MRSLVAVEAPAIAGVVTFLIFFAFGDTLFSDLHRHAFTVLMFVWLFGIMMWGSFGVMHHADAVAARLGEPYGTLVLTFAVIIIEVALFVAIMLHGKNNPTLARDAMFATLMIGINFMVGVALIMGALRYWEQECNLAGAHAFLVVIAALSVIALVLPNYIQTAPNPVEAPGRAILFIAITFLFYGVFIFIQTMRHKAFFDEPVDVASAVVRQGRRPHVTDNLSLGYHVTMLLLTLLPVVLLSEYLAVIVDFGIEDLGLPSPLGGVLIAVLVIAPEGLTAFHAALMNQLQRAVNICLGSALSTIGLTIPAVLIVGLVTNTHVHLGLSSSETVLLLLTLFVSALTFAGGRTNVLQGFVHLVLFIVYVILIVSP
;
A
#
# COMPACT_ATOMS: atom_id res chain seq x y z
N MET A 1 -28.82 -11.35 -3.07
CA MET A 1 -27.75 -12.31 -2.71
C MET A 1 -26.77 -12.38 -3.89
N ARG A 2 -25.52 -12.00 -3.70
CA ARG A 2 -24.50 -12.26 -4.74
C ARG A 2 -24.28 -13.78 -4.78
N SER A 3 -24.25 -14.38 -5.97
CA SER A 3 -23.91 -15.80 -6.10
C SER A 3 -22.46 -16.04 -5.68
N LEU A 4 -22.12 -17.24 -5.18
CA LEU A 4 -20.75 -17.61 -4.83
C LEU A 4 -19.79 -17.34 -6.01
N VAL A 5 -20.23 -17.65 -7.23
CA VAL A 5 -19.50 -17.38 -8.48
C VAL A 5 -19.13 -15.91 -8.64
N ALA A 6 -19.99 -14.98 -8.23
CA ALA A 6 -19.69 -13.54 -8.33
C ALA A 6 -18.65 -13.08 -7.31
N VAL A 7 -18.50 -13.77 -6.19
CA VAL A 7 -17.45 -13.50 -5.19
C VAL A 7 -16.10 -14.04 -5.66
N GLU A 8 -16.08 -15.19 -6.32
CA GLU A 8 -14.86 -15.86 -6.80
C GLU A 8 -14.46 -15.43 -8.23
N ALA A 9 -15.26 -14.59 -8.87
CA ALA A 9 -14.97 -14.09 -10.23
C ALA A 9 -13.57 -13.43 -10.35
N PRO A 10 -13.04 -12.69 -9.37
CA PRO A 10 -11.69 -12.13 -9.45
C PRO A 10 -10.60 -13.21 -9.57
N ALA A 11 -10.70 -14.30 -8.80
CA ALA A 11 -9.76 -15.42 -8.86
C ALA A 11 -9.80 -16.09 -10.23
N ILE A 12 -10.99 -16.39 -10.74
CA ILE A 12 -11.19 -17.02 -12.06
C ILE A 12 -10.62 -16.12 -13.16
N ALA A 13 -10.98 -14.83 -13.15
CA ALA A 13 -10.51 -13.86 -14.14
C ALA A 13 -8.99 -13.70 -14.10
N GLY A 14 -8.40 -13.65 -12.90
CA GLY A 14 -6.95 -13.59 -12.72
C GLY A 14 -6.24 -14.81 -13.31
N VAL A 15 -6.71 -16.03 -12.98
CA VAL A 15 -6.13 -17.27 -13.53
C VAL A 15 -6.26 -17.33 -15.04
N VAL A 16 -7.43 -17.02 -15.59
CA VAL A 16 -7.65 -17.02 -17.06
C VAL A 16 -6.74 -16.01 -17.74
N THR A 17 -6.65 -14.79 -17.21
CA THR A 17 -5.75 -13.77 -17.75
C THR A 17 -4.29 -14.22 -17.68
N PHE A 18 -3.86 -14.78 -16.55
CA PHE A 18 -2.50 -15.32 -16.44
C PHE A 18 -2.22 -16.40 -17.50
N LEU A 19 -3.14 -17.36 -17.69
CA LEU A 19 -2.96 -18.39 -18.70
C LEU A 19 -2.89 -17.82 -20.12
N ILE A 20 -3.66 -16.77 -20.43
CA ILE A 20 -3.59 -16.08 -21.73
C ILE A 20 -2.21 -15.44 -21.92
N PHE A 21 -1.71 -14.68 -20.92
CA PHE A 21 -0.41 -14.03 -21.03
C PHE A 21 0.73 -15.04 -20.99
N PHE A 22 0.62 -16.13 -20.26
CA PHE A 22 1.60 -17.21 -20.25
C PHE A 22 1.69 -17.92 -21.63
N ALA A 23 0.55 -18.18 -22.27
CA ALA A 23 0.50 -18.90 -23.55
C ALA A 23 0.83 -18.00 -24.76
N PHE A 24 0.46 -16.74 -24.73
CA PHE A 24 0.52 -15.82 -25.86
C PHE A 24 1.36 -14.55 -25.58
N GLY A 25 2.07 -14.49 -24.45
CA GLY A 25 2.82 -13.30 -24.02
C GLY A 25 3.78 -12.80 -25.08
N ASP A 26 4.61 -13.66 -25.66
CA ASP A 26 5.57 -13.28 -26.70
C ASP A 26 4.89 -12.61 -27.91
N THR A 27 3.71 -13.10 -28.29
CA THR A 27 2.93 -12.53 -29.41
C THR A 27 2.28 -11.19 -29.01
N LEU A 28 1.75 -11.10 -27.78
CA LEU A 28 1.11 -9.89 -27.26
C LEU A 28 2.12 -8.75 -27.10
N PHE A 29 3.33 -9.05 -26.65
CA PHE A 29 4.39 -8.05 -26.44
C PHE A 29 5.17 -7.70 -27.72
N SER A 30 5.02 -8.47 -28.81
CA SER A 30 5.65 -8.12 -30.09
C SER A 30 5.11 -6.83 -30.72
N ASP A 31 3.89 -6.43 -30.39
CA ASP A 31 3.16 -5.30 -31.00
C ASP A 31 3.02 -4.08 -30.05
N LEU A 32 3.88 -3.93 -29.03
CA LEU A 32 3.82 -2.82 -28.05
C LEU A 32 3.89 -1.43 -28.72
N HIS A 33 4.53 -1.28 -29.86
CA HIS A 33 4.56 -0.01 -30.62
C HIS A 33 3.18 0.43 -31.17
N ARG A 34 2.17 -0.42 -31.11
CA ARG A 34 0.78 -0.02 -31.37
C ARG A 34 0.16 0.57 -30.09
N HIS A 35 0.35 1.85 -29.87
CA HIS A 35 -0.05 2.54 -28.63
C HIS A 35 -1.48 2.23 -28.15
N ALA A 36 -2.46 2.17 -29.07
CA ALA A 36 -3.84 1.83 -28.70
C ALA A 36 -3.97 0.40 -28.12
N PHE A 37 -3.22 -0.55 -28.67
CA PHE A 37 -3.20 -1.93 -28.19
C PHE A 37 -2.50 -2.04 -26.84
N THR A 38 -1.40 -1.34 -26.66
CA THR A 38 -0.64 -1.30 -25.39
C THR A 38 -1.47 -0.68 -24.27
N VAL A 39 -2.20 0.40 -24.55
CA VAL A 39 -3.14 1.00 -23.59
C VAL A 39 -4.26 0.01 -23.23
N LEU A 40 -4.80 -0.73 -24.23
CA LEU A 40 -5.83 -1.74 -23.95
C LEU A 40 -5.28 -2.87 -23.07
N MET A 41 -4.07 -3.37 -23.35
CA MET A 41 -3.40 -4.38 -22.52
C MET A 41 -3.16 -3.88 -21.10
N PHE A 42 -2.68 -2.64 -20.97
CA PHE A 42 -2.51 -1.99 -19.66
C PHE A 42 -3.83 -1.96 -18.88
N VAL A 43 -4.89 -1.42 -19.50
CA VAL A 43 -6.21 -1.32 -18.84
C VAL A 43 -6.74 -2.70 -18.46
N TRP A 44 -6.55 -3.71 -19.30
CA TRP A 44 -6.95 -5.09 -19.01
C TRP A 44 -6.17 -5.65 -17.83
N LEU A 45 -4.82 -5.65 -17.87
CA LEU A 45 -3.98 -6.19 -16.80
C LEU A 45 -4.21 -5.44 -15.49
N PHE A 46 -4.12 -4.10 -15.52
CA PHE A 46 -4.33 -3.27 -14.34
C PHE A 46 -5.73 -3.48 -13.73
N GLY A 47 -6.77 -3.55 -14.58
CA GLY A 47 -8.14 -3.78 -14.13
C GLY A 47 -8.34 -5.15 -13.49
N ILE A 48 -7.78 -6.22 -14.08
CA ILE A 48 -7.85 -7.58 -13.52
C ILE A 48 -7.04 -7.69 -12.22
N MET A 49 -5.84 -7.13 -12.17
CA MET A 49 -5.02 -7.14 -10.97
C MET A 49 -5.67 -6.33 -9.84
N MET A 50 -6.23 -5.16 -10.16
CA MET A 50 -7.02 -4.37 -9.20
C MET A 50 -8.20 -5.16 -8.65
N TRP A 51 -8.97 -5.83 -9.53
CA TRP A 51 -10.09 -6.69 -9.12
C TRP A 51 -9.61 -7.89 -8.29
N GLY A 52 -8.49 -8.50 -8.66
CA GLY A 52 -7.80 -9.54 -7.89
C GLY A 52 -7.40 -9.08 -6.49
N SER A 53 -6.83 -7.87 -6.37
CA SER A 53 -6.44 -7.30 -5.07
C SER A 53 -7.64 -7.13 -4.12
N PHE A 54 -8.81 -6.75 -4.63
CA PHE A 54 -10.06 -6.75 -3.84
C PHE A 54 -10.48 -8.16 -3.42
N GLY A 55 -10.30 -9.16 -4.28
CA GLY A 55 -10.56 -10.56 -3.95
C GLY A 55 -9.63 -11.08 -2.86
N VAL A 56 -8.33 -10.77 -2.95
CA VAL A 56 -7.33 -11.09 -1.92
C VAL A 56 -7.72 -10.47 -0.58
N MET A 57 -8.06 -9.17 -0.56
CA MET A 57 -8.49 -8.48 0.66
C MET A 57 -9.73 -9.12 1.27
N HIS A 58 -10.74 -9.47 0.44
CA HIS A 58 -11.96 -10.13 0.91
C HIS A 58 -11.67 -11.45 1.65
N HIS A 59 -10.82 -12.30 1.08
CA HIS A 59 -10.47 -13.58 1.70
C HIS A 59 -9.51 -13.42 2.89
N ALA A 60 -8.57 -12.48 2.83
CA ALA A 60 -7.69 -12.14 3.94
C ALA A 60 -8.48 -11.63 5.16
N ASP A 61 -9.49 -10.75 4.96
CA ASP A 61 -10.40 -10.28 6.00
C ASP A 61 -11.20 -11.45 6.62
N ALA A 62 -11.68 -12.39 5.80
CA ALA A 62 -12.42 -13.56 6.28
C ALA A 62 -11.54 -14.52 7.09
N VAL A 63 -10.29 -14.73 6.69
CA VAL A 63 -9.28 -15.49 7.45
C VAL A 63 -8.95 -14.78 8.76
N ALA A 64 -8.69 -13.48 8.69
CA ALA A 64 -8.36 -12.63 9.85
C ALA A 64 -9.47 -12.68 10.91
N ALA A 65 -10.73 -12.54 10.49
CA ALA A 65 -11.88 -12.58 11.39
C ALA A 65 -12.02 -13.92 12.14
N ARG A 66 -11.50 -15.01 11.58
CA ARG A 66 -11.58 -16.35 12.20
C ARG A 66 -10.40 -16.70 13.07
N LEU A 67 -9.21 -16.22 12.70
CA LEU A 67 -8.01 -16.44 13.50
C LEU A 67 -8.01 -15.55 14.75
N GLY A 68 -8.71 -14.41 14.69
CA GLY A 68 -8.67 -13.42 15.75
C GLY A 68 -7.31 -12.76 15.92
N GLU A 69 -7.22 -11.82 16.86
CA GLU A 69 -5.96 -11.12 17.13
C GLU A 69 -5.00 -11.95 17.99
N PRO A 70 -3.68 -11.93 17.70
CA PRO A 70 -2.98 -11.06 16.72
C PRO A 70 -2.86 -11.65 15.31
N TYR A 71 -3.22 -12.90 15.11
CA TYR A 71 -2.98 -13.63 13.86
C TYR A 71 -3.77 -13.06 12.67
N GLY A 72 -4.96 -12.51 12.94
CA GLY A 72 -5.80 -11.89 11.92
C GLY A 72 -5.12 -10.69 11.27
N THR A 73 -4.62 -9.77 12.08
CA THR A 73 -3.87 -8.61 11.60
C THR A 73 -2.62 -9.04 10.80
N LEU A 74 -1.89 -10.05 11.28
CA LEU A 74 -0.70 -10.55 10.57
C LEU A 74 -1.04 -11.08 9.18
N VAL A 75 -2.08 -11.93 9.05
CA VAL A 75 -2.48 -12.49 7.75
C VAL A 75 -2.88 -11.41 6.76
N LEU A 76 -3.67 -10.43 7.21
CA LEU A 76 -4.10 -9.32 6.37
C LEU A 76 -2.89 -8.51 5.87
N THR A 77 -2.03 -8.12 6.79
CA THR A 77 -0.81 -7.35 6.47
C THR A 77 0.10 -8.12 5.52
N PHE A 78 0.36 -9.40 5.78
CA PHE A 78 1.22 -10.20 4.90
C PHE A 78 0.63 -10.41 3.50
N ALA A 79 -0.70 -10.56 3.37
CA ALA A 79 -1.33 -10.71 2.06
C ALA A 79 -1.10 -9.46 1.19
N VAL A 80 -1.25 -8.26 1.75
CA VAL A 80 -1.01 -6.99 1.05
C VAL A 80 0.47 -6.84 0.70
N ILE A 81 1.37 -7.09 1.66
CA ILE A 81 2.81 -6.96 1.45
C ILE A 81 3.33 -7.91 0.37
N ILE A 82 2.81 -9.14 0.28
CA ILE A 82 3.23 -10.08 -0.77
C ILE A 82 2.92 -9.51 -2.15
N ILE A 83 1.73 -8.89 -2.35
CA ILE A 83 1.39 -8.23 -3.61
C ILE A 83 2.35 -7.07 -3.88
N GLU A 84 2.56 -6.23 -2.88
CA GLU A 84 3.41 -5.05 -2.97
C GLU A 84 4.86 -5.44 -3.33
N VAL A 85 5.47 -6.35 -2.57
CA VAL A 85 6.84 -6.82 -2.81
C VAL A 85 6.96 -7.50 -4.16
N ALA A 86 5.97 -8.32 -4.56
CA ALA A 86 6.00 -8.99 -5.87
C ALA A 86 6.02 -7.98 -7.02
N LEU A 87 5.20 -6.93 -6.95
CA LEU A 87 5.20 -5.84 -7.93
C LEU A 87 6.55 -5.12 -7.97
N PHE A 88 7.13 -4.80 -6.81
CA PHE A 88 8.45 -4.17 -6.75
C PHE A 88 9.56 -5.05 -7.31
N VAL A 89 9.55 -6.34 -6.97
CA VAL A 89 10.52 -7.32 -7.49
C VAL A 89 10.38 -7.45 -9.00
N ALA A 90 9.16 -7.57 -9.52
CA ALA A 90 8.90 -7.64 -10.96
C ALA A 90 9.50 -6.44 -11.70
N ILE A 91 9.27 -5.22 -11.19
CA ILE A 91 9.81 -4.00 -11.77
C ILE A 91 11.33 -3.91 -11.66
N MET A 92 11.90 -4.28 -10.52
CA MET A 92 13.36 -4.29 -10.36
C MET A 92 14.06 -5.27 -11.31
N LEU A 93 13.42 -6.39 -11.64
CA LEU A 93 14.00 -7.40 -12.53
C LEU A 93 13.84 -7.06 -14.01
N HIS A 94 12.76 -6.36 -14.39
CA HIS A 94 12.44 -6.02 -15.77
C HIS A 94 12.77 -4.57 -16.13
N GLY A 95 12.73 -3.65 -15.18
CA GLY A 95 13.09 -2.24 -15.33
C GLY A 95 14.59 -2.04 -15.45
N LYS A 96 15.14 -2.33 -16.64
CA LYS A 96 16.60 -2.38 -16.91
C LYS A 96 17.35 -1.07 -16.62
N ASN A 97 16.66 0.08 -16.53
CA ASN A 97 17.32 1.39 -16.47
C ASN A 97 16.74 2.36 -15.41
N ASN A 98 15.85 1.91 -14.51
CA ASN A 98 15.25 2.83 -13.54
C ASN A 98 15.53 2.43 -12.08
N PRO A 99 16.72 2.76 -11.54
CA PRO A 99 17.07 2.41 -10.16
C PRO A 99 16.25 3.15 -9.10
N THR A 100 15.47 4.16 -9.49
CA THR A 100 14.64 4.97 -8.58
C THR A 100 13.20 4.51 -8.50
N LEU A 101 12.73 3.65 -9.41
CA LEU A 101 11.32 3.29 -9.53
C LEU A 101 10.75 2.66 -8.24
N ALA A 102 11.53 1.81 -7.56
CA ALA A 102 11.13 1.26 -6.27
C ALA A 102 10.96 2.37 -5.20
N ARG A 103 11.88 3.33 -5.13
CA ARG A 103 11.78 4.51 -4.27
C ARG A 103 10.52 5.33 -4.59
N ASP A 104 10.30 5.60 -5.88
CA ASP A 104 9.20 6.43 -6.35
C ASP A 104 7.85 5.79 -6.00
N ALA A 105 7.74 4.48 -6.14
CA ALA A 105 6.52 3.75 -5.77
C ALA A 105 6.31 3.69 -4.24
N MET A 106 7.37 3.50 -3.45
CA MET A 106 7.26 3.57 -1.98
C MET A 106 6.85 4.97 -1.51
N PHE A 107 7.44 6.01 -2.11
CA PHE A 107 7.06 7.39 -1.81
C PHE A 107 5.62 7.68 -2.25
N ALA A 108 5.19 7.18 -3.42
CA ALA A 108 3.80 7.26 -3.88
C ALA A 108 2.84 6.60 -2.87
N THR A 109 3.16 5.40 -2.38
CA THR A 109 2.35 4.70 -1.36
C THR A 109 2.20 5.54 -0.10
N LEU A 110 3.29 6.19 0.36
CA LEU A 110 3.23 7.11 1.50
C LEU A 110 2.33 8.31 1.22
N MET A 111 2.50 8.96 0.07
CA MET A 111 1.72 10.15 -0.27
C MET A 111 0.24 9.81 -0.47
N ILE A 112 -0.07 8.69 -1.10
CA ILE A 112 -1.45 8.23 -1.24
C ILE A 112 -2.02 7.85 0.14
N GLY A 113 -1.31 7.05 0.94
CA GLY A 113 -1.77 6.58 2.25
C GLY A 113 -2.01 7.71 3.23
N ILE A 114 -1.01 8.56 3.44
CA ILE A 114 -1.03 9.60 4.48
C ILE A 114 -1.77 10.86 4.04
N ASN A 115 -1.71 11.24 2.74
CA ASN A 115 -2.34 12.46 2.28
C ASN A 115 -3.68 12.21 1.57
N PHE A 116 -3.72 11.35 0.54
CA PHE A 116 -4.97 11.12 -0.18
C PHE A 116 -5.99 10.36 0.67
N MET A 117 -5.62 9.18 1.19
CA MET A 117 -6.57 8.34 1.92
C MET A 117 -7.00 8.97 3.23
N VAL A 118 -6.06 9.48 4.03
CA VAL A 118 -6.40 10.22 5.26
C VAL A 118 -7.24 11.43 4.92
N GLY A 119 -6.85 12.26 3.94
CA GLY A 119 -7.59 13.45 3.53
C GLY A 119 -9.03 13.14 3.14
N VAL A 120 -9.24 12.14 2.28
CA VAL A 120 -10.59 11.72 1.85
C VAL A 120 -11.40 11.16 3.02
N ALA A 121 -10.80 10.29 3.85
CA ALA A 121 -11.47 9.72 5.01
C ALA A 121 -11.96 10.81 5.99
N LEU A 122 -11.08 11.79 6.30
CA LEU A 122 -11.43 12.92 7.18
C LEU A 122 -12.54 13.78 6.59
N ILE A 123 -12.49 14.10 5.30
CA ILE A 123 -13.54 14.89 4.65
C ILE A 123 -14.87 14.13 4.64
N MET A 124 -14.87 12.86 4.19
CA MET A 124 -16.10 12.06 4.13
C MET A 124 -16.74 11.89 5.50
N GLY A 125 -15.91 11.62 6.51
CA GLY A 125 -16.37 11.52 7.89
C GLY A 125 -16.92 12.84 8.44
N ALA A 126 -16.19 13.92 8.28
CA ALA A 126 -16.60 15.23 8.79
C ALA A 126 -17.80 15.82 8.06
N LEU A 127 -17.98 15.59 6.76
CA LEU A 127 -19.21 15.99 6.04
C LEU A 127 -20.46 15.30 6.60
N ARG A 128 -20.30 14.11 7.20
CA ARG A 128 -21.42 13.35 7.78
C ARG A 128 -21.62 13.62 9.26
N TYR A 129 -20.52 13.80 10.02
CA TYR A 129 -20.55 13.86 11.50
C TYR A 129 -19.99 15.15 12.07
N TRP A 130 -19.59 16.13 11.25
CA TRP A 130 -18.93 17.40 11.59
C TRP A 130 -17.51 17.21 12.13
N GLU A 131 -17.37 16.45 13.16
CA GLU A 131 -16.09 16.05 13.78
C GLU A 131 -16.12 14.55 14.08
N GLN A 132 -14.96 13.93 13.99
CA GLN A 132 -14.79 12.54 14.40
C GLN A 132 -13.64 12.43 15.38
N GLU A 133 -13.76 11.49 16.31
CA GLU A 133 -12.74 11.20 17.33
C GLU A 133 -11.87 10.03 16.88
N CYS A 134 -10.57 10.14 17.17
CA CYS A 134 -9.62 9.05 17.05
C CYS A 134 -8.77 8.96 18.33
N ASN A 135 -8.21 7.78 18.59
CA ASN A 135 -7.30 7.59 19.70
C ASN A 135 -5.95 8.23 19.38
N LEU A 136 -5.64 9.32 20.09
CA LEU A 136 -4.41 10.08 19.94
C LEU A 136 -3.16 9.21 20.10
N ALA A 137 -3.16 8.30 21.09
CA ALA A 137 -2.00 7.43 21.36
C ALA A 137 -1.74 6.46 20.20
N GLY A 138 -2.79 5.93 19.57
CA GLY A 138 -2.68 5.05 18.40
C GLY A 138 -2.12 5.78 17.18
N ALA A 139 -2.70 6.93 16.82
CA ALA A 139 -2.23 7.73 15.70
C ALA A 139 -0.76 8.17 15.88
N HIS A 140 -0.39 8.63 17.09
CA HIS A 140 0.98 9.00 17.40
C HIS A 140 1.95 7.82 17.34
N ALA A 141 1.53 6.62 17.80
CA ALA A 141 2.38 5.43 17.71
C ALA A 141 2.76 5.10 16.26
N PHE A 142 1.79 5.18 15.33
CA PHE A 142 2.08 5.04 13.89
C PHE A 142 3.04 6.13 13.40
N LEU A 143 2.71 7.39 13.65
CA LEU A 143 3.45 8.53 13.10
C LEU A 143 4.90 8.61 13.58
N VAL A 144 5.18 8.26 14.84
CA VAL A 144 6.55 8.23 15.36
C VAL A 144 7.41 7.22 14.62
N VAL A 145 6.88 6.02 14.37
CA VAL A 145 7.63 4.97 13.66
C VAL A 145 7.74 5.29 12.16
N ILE A 146 6.64 5.74 11.53
CA ILE A 146 6.66 6.18 10.12
C ILE A 146 7.69 7.30 9.94
N ALA A 147 7.68 8.33 10.79
CA ALA A 147 8.60 9.46 10.68
C ALA A 147 10.06 9.01 10.81
N ALA A 148 10.37 8.20 11.83
CA ALA A 148 11.73 7.69 12.02
C ALA A 148 12.19 6.86 10.82
N LEU A 149 11.39 5.86 10.41
CA LEU A 149 11.77 4.95 9.33
C LEU A 149 11.81 5.64 7.97
N SER A 150 10.83 6.51 7.64
CA SER A 150 10.81 7.20 6.33
C SER A 150 11.97 8.16 6.18
N VAL A 151 12.32 8.91 7.22
CA VAL A 151 13.47 9.83 7.17
C VAL A 151 14.78 9.05 7.07
N ILE A 152 14.95 7.99 7.86
CA ILE A 152 16.14 7.14 7.79
C ILE A 152 16.27 6.46 6.42
N ALA A 153 15.15 5.97 5.86
CA ALA A 153 15.14 5.20 4.61
C ALA A 153 15.24 6.07 3.36
N LEU A 154 14.52 7.18 3.33
CA LEU A 154 14.28 7.95 2.11
C LEU A 154 14.99 9.31 2.09
N VAL A 155 15.40 9.84 3.26
CA VAL A 155 16.06 11.14 3.33
C VAL A 155 17.56 10.98 3.64
N LEU A 156 17.89 10.20 4.67
CA LEU A 156 19.26 10.02 5.14
C LEU A 156 20.24 9.52 4.05
N PRO A 157 19.85 8.63 3.08
CA PRO A 157 20.76 8.18 2.04
C PRO A 157 21.39 9.31 1.22
N ASN A 158 20.70 10.43 1.03
CA ASN A 158 21.22 11.59 0.28
C ASN A 158 22.37 12.30 0.99
N TYR A 159 22.51 12.14 2.32
CA TYR A 159 23.52 12.81 3.14
C TYR A 159 24.69 11.89 3.47
N ILE A 160 24.66 10.64 3.03
CA ILE A 160 25.75 9.69 3.22
C ILE A 160 26.75 9.83 2.07
N GLN A 161 27.95 10.35 2.38
CA GLN A 161 29.00 10.65 1.38
C GLN A 161 29.73 9.41 0.86
N THR A 162 29.69 8.29 1.59
CA THR A 162 30.39 7.06 1.23
C THR A 162 29.41 5.98 0.78
N ALA A 163 29.56 5.52 -0.47
CA ALA A 163 28.78 4.44 -1.06
C ALA A 163 27.25 4.60 -0.83
N PRO A 164 26.56 5.47 -1.59
CA PRO A 164 25.13 5.71 -1.43
C PRO A 164 24.27 4.49 -1.79
N ASN A 165 24.81 3.55 -2.59
CA ASN A 165 24.15 2.33 -3.02
C ASN A 165 24.27 1.20 -1.99
N PRO A 166 23.19 0.43 -1.71
CA PRO A 166 23.24 -0.76 -0.87
C PRO A 166 24.25 -1.80 -1.36
N VAL A 167 24.36 -1.97 -2.67
CA VAL A 167 25.31 -2.91 -3.32
C VAL A 167 26.77 -2.55 -3.05
N GLU A 168 27.07 -1.24 -2.98
CA GLU A 168 28.42 -0.75 -2.71
C GLU A 168 28.82 -0.84 -1.22
N ALA A 169 27.82 -0.94 -0.33
CA ALA A 169 28.05 -1.06 1.11
C ALA A 169 27.09 -2.09 1.74
N PRO A 170 27.24 -3.39 1.43
CA PRO A 170 26.30 -4.44 1.84
C PRO A 170 26.13 -4.55 3.36
N GLY A 171 27.19 -4.34 4.12
CA GLY A 171 27.12 -4.35 5.60
C GLY A 171 26.19 -3.29 6.16
N ARG A 172 26.14 -2.10 5.55
CA ARG A 172 25.24 -1.02 5.92
C ARG A 172 23.80 -1.33 5.53
N ALA A 173 23.58 -1.90 4.34
CA ALA A 173 22.25 -2.32 3.91
C ALA A 173 21.69 -3.41 4.85
N ILE A 174 22.49 -4.38 5.25
CA ILE A 174 22.09 -5.44 6.21
C ILE A 174 21.74 -4.83 7.56
N LEU A 175 22.54 -3.89 8.07
CA LEU A 175 22.25 -3.20 9.33
C LEU A 175 20.93 -2.42 9.25
N PHE A 176 20.70 -1.73 8.11
CA PHE A 176 19.49 -0.98 7.87
C PHE A 176 18.25 -1.89 7.82
N ILE A 177 18.32 -3.02 7.11
CA ILE A 177 17.30 -4.06 7.08
C ILE A 177 16.99 -4.55 8.50
N ALA A 178 18.01 -4.84 9.29
CA ALA A 178 17.85 -5.33 10.66
C ALA A 178 17.16 -4.30 11.56
N ILE A 179 17.56 -3.01 11.47
CA ILE A 179 16.95 -1.91 12.21
C ILE A 179 15.47 -1.75 11.83
N THR A 180 15.15 -1.80 10.54
CA THR A 180 13.79 -1.62 10.04
C THR A 180 12.88 -2.77 10.52
N PHE A 181 13.32 -4.01 10.42
CA PHE A 181 12.58 -5.16 10.95
C PHE A 181 12.41 -5.08 12.48
N LEU A 182 13.43 -4.61 13.21
CA LEU A 182 13.34 -4.41 14.64
C LEU A 182 12.26 -3.39 15.00
N PHE A 183 12.27 -2.20 14.35
CA PHE A 183 11.26 -1.16 14.58
C PHE A 183 9.85 -1.66 14.28
N TYR A 184 9.67 -2.31 13.13
CA TYR A 184 8.39 -2.85 12.73
C TYR A 184 7.92 -3.97 13.69
N GLY A 185 8.81 -4.87 14.08
CA GLY A 185 8.51 -5.95 15.03
C GLY A 185 8.12 -5.42 16.41
N VAL A 186 8.82 -4.41 16.93
CA VAL A 186 8.46 -3.73 18.17
C VAL A 186 7.08 -3.05 18.04
N PHE A 187 6.83 -2.40 16.90
CA PHE A 187 5.52 -1.78 16.66
C PHE A 187 4.38 -2.81 16.67
N ILE A 188 4.52 -3.91 15.92
CA ILE A 188 3.52 -4.99 15.90
C ILE A 188 3.30 -5.58 17.30
N PHE A 189 4.38 -5.79 18.08
CA PHE A 189 4.26 -6.26 19.45
C PHE A 189 3.46 -5.28 20.33
N ILE A 190 3.70 -3.97 20.19
CA ILE A 190 2.95 -2.94 20.90
C ILE A 190 1.48 -2.94 20.48
N GLN A 191 1.23 -2.98 19.18
CA GLN A 191 -0.12 -2.93 18.59
C GLN A 191 -0.98 -4.14 18.99
N THR A 192 -0.38 -5.34 18.96
CA THR A 192 -1.16 -6.58 19.13
C THR A 192 -1.21 -7.09 20.56
N MET A 193 -0.21 -6.75 21.39
CA MET A 193 -0.09 -7.33 22.73
C MET A 193 -0.13 -6.29 23.85
N ARG A 194 0.79 -5.34 23.86
CA ARG A 194 1.01 -4.50 25.05
C ARG A 194 0.05 -3.33 25.16
N HIS A 195 -0.27 -2.66 24.06
CA HIS A 195 -1.10 -1.45 24.04
C HIS A 195 -2.21 -1.53 22.98
N LYS A 196 -2.86 -2.68 22.88
CA LYS A 196 -3.94 -2.92 21.91
C LYS A 196 -5.03 -1.83 21.99
N ALA A 197 -5.36 -1.37 23.19
CA ALA A 197 -6.37 -0.33 23.42
C ALA A 197 -6.06 1.02 22.73
N PHE A 198 -4.81 1.29 22.32
CA PHE A 198 -4.48 2.50 21.56
C PHE A 198 -5.04 2.47 20.14
N PHE A 199 -5.26 1.27 19.60
CA PHE A 199 -5.70 1.03 18.23
C PHE A 199 -7.18 0.64 18.14
N ASP A 200 -7.87 0.50 19.30
CA ASP A 200 -9.30 0.26 19.37
C ASP A 200 -10.09 1.58 19.23
N GLU A 201 -11.33 1.47 18.71
CA GLU A 201 -12.25 2.62 18.63
C GLU A 201 -12.52 3.20 20.03
N PRO A 202 -12.67 4.53 20.18
CA PRO A 202 -13.13 5.15 21.42
C PRO A 202 -14.45 4.53 21.91
N VAL A 203 -14.58 4.35 23.22
CA VAL A 203 -15.67 3.56 23.84
C VAL A 203 -17.07 4.04 23.44
N ASP A 204 -17.26 5.36 23.29
CA ASP A 204 -18.56 5.95 22.91
C ASP A 204 -18.97 5.59 21.49
N VAL A 205 -18.00 5.50 20.58
CA VAL A 205 -18.20 5.11 19.18
C VAL A 205 -18.41 3.60 19.05
N ALA A 206 -17.63 2.79 19.76
CA ALA A 206 -17.72 1.33 19.74
C ALA A 206 -19.14 0.85 20.16
N SER A 207 -19.75 1.48 21.14
CA SER A 207 -21.12 1.15 21.60
C SER A 207 -22.20 1.46 20.55
N ALA A 208 -22.00 2.48 19.71
CA ALA A 208 -22.91 2.82 18.61
C ALA A 208 -22.79 1.86 17.42
N VAL A 209 -21.56 1.40 17.13
CA VAL A 209 -21.26 0.46 16.03
C VAL A 209 -21.84 -0.93 16.29
N VAL A 210 -21.75 -1.42 17.54
CA VAL A 210 -22.34 -2.72 17.93
C VAL A 210 -23.86 -2.75 17.68
N ARG A 211 -24.54 -1.61 17.78
CA ARG A 211 -25.99 -1.51 17.48
C ARG A 211 -26.34 -1.57 16.01
N GLN A 212 -25.38 -1.29 15.10
CA GLN A 212 -25.67 -1.27 13.65
C GLN A 212 -25.61 -2.64 12.96
N GLY A 213 -25.13 -3.68 13.64
CA GLY A 213 -25.11 -5.08 13.16
C GLY A 213 -24.28 -5.27 11.88
N ARG A 214 -23.30 -6.17 11.90
CA ARG A 214 -22.55 -6.59 10.72
C ARG A 214 -23.48 -7.30 9.74
N ARG A 215 -23.62 -6.81 8.50
CA ARG A 215 -24.38 -7.55 7.47
C ARG A 215 -23.61 -8.84 7.15
N PRO A 216 -24.22 -10.02 7.30
CA PRO A 216 -23.55 -11.27 6.99
C PRO A 216 -23.21 -11.33 5.49
N HIS A 217 -21.96 -11.68 5.18
CA HIS A 217 -21.56 -11.98 3.81
C HIS A 217 -21.93 -13.41 3.45
N VAL A 218 -22.18 -13.68 2.16
CA VAL A 218 -22.54 -15.03 1.65
C VAL A 218 -21.47 -16.07 2.00
N THR A 219 -20.23 -15.63 2.18
CA THR A 219 -19.07 -16.47 2.48
C THR A 219 -18.82 -16.68 3.98
N ASP A 220 -19.56 -15.99 4.87
CA ASP A 220 -19.31 -16.07 6.33
C ASP A 220 -19.46 -17.48 6.91
N ASN A 221 -20.24 -18.36 6.25
CA ASN A 221 -20.46 -19.75 6.65
C ASN A 221 -19.46 -20.75 6.07
N LEU A 222 -18.54 -20.32 5.18
CA LEU A 222 -17.60 -21.22 4.53
C LEU A 222 -16.41 -21.52 5.46
N SER A 223 -15.74 -22.65 5.28
CA SER A 223 -14.64 -23.08 6.15
C SER A 223 -13.40 -22.15 6.09
N LEU A 224 -12.57 -22.15 7.12
CA LEU A 224 -11.27 -21.45 7.10
C LEU A 224 -10.41 -21.92 5.93
N GLY A 225 -10.36 -23.25 5.69
CA GLY A 225 -9.59 -23.83 4.59
C GLY A 225 -10.04 -23.31 3.22
N TYR A 226 -11.35 -23.08 3.03
CA TYR A 226 -11.87 -22.48 1.81
C TYR A 226 -11.28 -21.06 1.59
N HIS A 227 -11.32 -20.20 2.61
CA HIS A 227 -10.82 -18.84 2.47
C HIS A 227 -9.31 -18.78 2.28
N VAL A 228 -8.55 -19.65 2.94
CA VAL A 228 -7.10 -19.77 2.72
C VAL A 228 -6.81 -20.23 1.28
N THR A 229 -7.53 -21.22 0.78
CA THR A 229 -7.36 -21.70 -0.60
C THR A 229 -7.70 -20.60 -1.61
N MET A 230 -8.83 -19.91 -1.43
CA MET A 230 -9.23 -18.82 -2.33
C MET A 230 -8.29 -17.61 -2.22
N LEU A 231 -7.79 -17.30 -1.03
CA LEU A 231 -6.75 -16.29 -0.85
C LEU A 231 -5.52 -16.59 -1.73
N LEU A 232 -5.02 -17.82 -1.67
CA LEU A 232 -3.85 -18.23 -2.46
C LEU A 232 -4.16 -18.27 -3.97
N LEU A 233 -5.33 -18.76 -4.36
CA LEU A 233 -5.77 -18.82 -5.76
C LEU A 233 -6.01 -17.44 -6.37
N THR A 234 -6.32 -16.43 -5.56
CA THR A 234 -6.48 -15.05 -6.02
C THR A 234 -5.16 -14.29 -5.99
N LEU A 235 -4.35 -14.52 -4.94
CA LEU A 235 -3.05 -13.87 -4.76
C LEU A 235 -2.05 -14.28 -5.86
N LEU A 236 -1.97 -15.58 -6.16
CA LEU A 236 -0.98 -16.12 -7.08
C LEU A 236 -1.08 -15.49 -8.50
N PRO A 237 -2.25 -15.39 -9.15
CA PRO A 237 -2.35 -14.71 -10.43
C PRO A 237 -1.94 -13.24 -10.36
N VAL A 238 -2.29 -12.50 -9.30
CA VAL A 238 -1.90 -11.09 -9.16
C VAL A 238 -0.38 -10.96 -9.11
N VAL A 239 0.30 -11.85 -8.36
CA VAL A 239 1.77 -11.90 -8.29
C VAL A 239 2.37 -12.24 -9.65
N LEU A 240 1.86 -13.27 -10.34
CA LEU A 240 2.40 -13.70 -11.63
C LEU A 240 2.14 -12.68 -12.77
N LEU A 241 1.01 -11.97 -12.71
CA LEU A 241 0.69 -10.91 -13.68
C LEU A 241 1.51 -9.64 -13.46
N SER A 242 2.14 -9.46 -12.29
CA SER A 242 2.95 -8.28 -11.99
C SER A 242 4.15 -8.12 -12.95
N GLU A 243 4.73 -9.22 -13.41
CA GLU A 243 5.81 -9.24 -14.38
C GLU A 243 5.36 -8.63 -15.73
N TYR A 244 4.20 -9.05 -16.22
CA TYR A 244 3.64 -8.54 -17.48
C TYR A 244 3.24 -7.07 -17.38
N LEU A 245 2.69 -6.65 -16.25
CA LEU A 245 2.36 -5.25 -16.01
C LEU A 245 3.64 -4.38 -15.97
N ALA A 246 4.70 -4.88 -15.34
CA ALA A 246 5.98 -4.16 -15.26
C ALA A 246 6.54 -3.86 -16.66
N VAL A 247 6.50 -4.82 -17.58
CA VAL A 247 6.94 -4.63 -18.98
C VAL A 247 6.15 -3.52 -19.68
N ILE A 248 4.83 -3.47 -19.49
CA ILE A 248 3.99 -2.41 -20.12
C ILE A 248 4.27 -1.04 -19.47
N VAL A 249 4.47 -0.98 -18.17
CA VAL A 249 4.80 0.27 -17.47
C VAL A 249 6.16 0.80 -17.92
N ASP A 250 7.17 -0.06 -18.03
CA ASP A 250 8.50 0.30 -18.53
C ASP A 250 8.42 0.84 -19.97
N PHE A 251 7.69 0.15 -20.84
CA PHE A 251 7.45 0.63 -22.20
C PHE A 251 6.79 2.02 -22.20
N GLY A 252 5.81 2.24 -21.33
CA GLY A 252 5.16 3.55 -21.20
C GLY A 252 6.12 4.66 -20.76
N ILE A 253 7.07 4.37 -19.88
CA ILE A 253 8.09 5.32 -19.41
C ILE A 253 9.12 5.59 -20.53
N GLU A 254 9.66 4.55 -21.15
CA GLU A 254 10.75 4.67 -22.12
C GLU A 254 10.28 5.18 -23.48
N ASP A 255 9.23 4.62 -24.06
CA ASP A 255 8.80 4.90 -25.43
C ASP A 255 7.74 6.02 -25.54
N LEU A 256 6.86 6.16 -24.53
CA LEU A 256 5.86 7.23 -24.52
C LEU A 256 6.35 8.49 -23.80
N GLY A 257 7.53 8.46 -23.19
CA GLY A 257 8.11 9.59 -22.46
C GLY A 257 7.31 9.98 -21.22
N LEU A 258 6.64 9.03 -20.56
CA LEU A 258 5.92 9.30 -19.33
C LEU A 258 6.89 9.58 -18.17
N PRO A 259 6.53 10.45 -17.22
CA PRO A 259 7.35 10.69 -16.04
C PRO A 259 7.62 9.38 -15.28
N SER A 260 8.88 9.10 -15.00
CA SER A 260 9.30 7.89 -14.27
C SER A 260 8.54 7.63 -12.96
N PRO A 261 8.25 8.66 -12.12
CA PRO A 261 7.48 8.44 -10.89
C PRO A 261 6.03 8.00 -11.14
N LEU A 262 5.47 8.21 -12.34
CA LEU A 262 4.10 7.79 -12.66
C LEU A 262 3.94 6.26 -12.57
N GLY A 263 4.96 5.49 -13.00
CA GLY A 263 4.98 4.05 -12.81
C GLY A 263 4.82 3.65 -11.35
N GLY A 264 5.55 4.34 -10.47
CA GLY A 264 5.42 4.15 -9.02
C GLY A 264 4.02 4.45 -8.48
N VAL A 265 3.38 5.53 -8.97
CA VAL A 265 2.00 5.87 -8.57
C VAL A 265 1.00 4.79 -9.01
N LEU A 266 1.12 4.27 -10.22
CA LEU A 266 0.23 3.23 -10.73
C LEU A 266 0.30 1.97 -9.87
N ILE A 267 1.51 1.57 -9.47
CA ILE A 267 1.72 0.44 -8.56
C ILE A 267 1.13 0.71 -7.19
N ALA A 268 1.43 1.87 -6.62
CA ALA A 268 0.90 2.26 -5.32
C ALA A 268 -0.64 2.26 -5.31
N VAL A 269 -1.28 2.78 -6.37
CA VAL A 269 -2.75 2.73 -6.50
C VAL A 269 -3.27 1.30 -6.54
N LEU A 270 -2.63 0.41 -7.29
CA LEU A 270 -3.04 -0.99 -7.40
C LEU A 270 -3.03 -1.71 -6.05
N VAL A 271 -1.99 -1.46 -5.25
CA VAL A 271 -1.82 -2.09 -3.94
C VAL A 271 -2.77 -1.49 -2.91
N ILE A 272 -2.85 -0.16 -2.83
CA ILE A 272 -3.49 0.54 -1.71
C ILE A 272 -5.00 0.79 -1.92
N ALA A 273 -5.52 0.66 -3.14
CA ALA A 273 -6.93 0.96 -3.44
C ALA A 273 -7.95 0.13 -2.63
N PRO A 274 -7.77 -1.18 -2.42
CA PRO A 274 -8.69 -1.97 -1.60
C PRO A 274 -8.75 -1.49 -0.15
N GLU A 275 -7.58 -1.14 0.41
CA GLU A 275 -7.47 -0.60 1.77
C GLU A 275 -8.12 0.80 1.85
N GLY A 276 -7.90 1.64 0.83
CA GLY A 276 -8.49 2.97 0.73
C GLY A 276 -10.02 2.94 0.79
N LEU A 277 -10.65 2.08 0.00
CA LEU A 277 -12.10 1.93 0.03
C LEU A 277 -12.62 1.43 1.39
N THR A 278 -11.87 0.55 2.05
CA THR A 278 -12.18 0.08 3.40
C THR A 278 -12.08 1.21 4.41
N ALA A 279 -11.04 2.03 4.33
CA ALA A 279 -10.84 3.20 5.19
C ALA A 279 -11.95 4.24 4.99
N PHE A 280 -12.34 4.53 3.75
CA PHE A 280 -13.44 5.46 3.45
C PHE A 280 -14.79 4.96 3.99
N HIS A 281 -15.05 3.67 3.83
CA HIS A 281 -16.24 3.06 4.42
C HIS A 281 -16.25 3.16 5.95
N ALA A 282 -15.12 2.91 6.60
CA ALA A 282 -14.97 3.04 8.05
C ALA A 282 -15.24 4.48 8.52
N ALA A 283 -14.69 5.48 7.84
CA ALA A 283 -14.93 6.90 8.14
C ALA A 283 -16.41 7.28 8.02
N LEU A 284 -17.10 6.79 6.96
CA LEU A 284 -18.55 6.99 6.78
C LEU A 284 -19.41 6.30 7.85
N MET A 285 -18.88 5.28 8.53
CA MET A 285 -19.53 4.57 9.63
C MET A 285 -19.15 5.15 11.02
N ASN A 286 -18.53 6.30 11.07
CA ASN A 286 -17.98 6.94 12.28
C ASN A 286 -16.92 6.09 13.00
N GLN A 287 -16.14 5.33 12.24
CA GLN A 287 -15.03 4.49 12.72
C GLN A 287 -13.70 5.12 12.30
N LEU A 288 -13.43 6.34 12.78
CA LEU A 288 -12.24 7.07 12.34
C LEU A 288 -10.95 6.36 12.76
N GLN A 289 -10.90 5.77 13.96
CA GLN A 289 -9.73 5.02 14.42
C GLN A 289 -9.40 3.88 13.48
N ARG A 290 -10.42 3.15 13.00
CA ARG A 290 -10.23 2.09 12.01
C ARG A 290 -9.70 2.63 10.68
N ALA A 291 -10.24 3.76 10.20
CA ALA A 291 -9.73 4.40 8.98
C ALA A 291 -8.26 4.83 9.15
N VAL A 292 -7.90 5.44 10.27
CA VAL A 292 -6.52 5.84 10.61
C VAL A 292 -5.59 4.63 10.69
N ASN A 293 -6.03 3.56 11.36
CA ASN A 293 -5.25 2.32 11.47
C ASN A 293 -4.96 1.72 10.09
N ILE A 294 -5.92 1.74 9.17
CA ILE A 294 -5.73 1.25 7.79
C ILE A 294 -4.75 2.15 7.04
N CYS A 295 -4.98 3.46 7.00
CA CYS A 295 -4.17 4.41 6.24
C CYS A 295 -2.71 4.46 6.72
N LEU A 296 -2.51 4.65 8.03
CA LEU A 296 -1.17 4.73 8.63
C LEU A 296 -0.51 3.36 8.74
N GLY A 297 -1.30 2.30 8.93
CA GLY A 297 -0.83 0.92 8.93
C GLY A 297 -0.23 0.51 7.58
N SER A 298 -0.92 0.83 6.48
CA SER A 298 -0.42 0.60 5.12
C SER A 298 0.88 1.37 4.86
N ALA A 299 0.93 2.66 5.19
CA ALA A 299 2.14 3.46 5.08
C ALA A 299 3.31 2.88 5.90
N LEU A 300 3.03 2.43 7.12
CA LEU A 300 4.05 1.82 7.98
C LEU A 300 4.53 0.47 7.46
N SER A 301 3.64 -0.39 6.96
CA SER A 301 4.02 -1.70 6.41
C SER A 301 4.90 -1.56 5.17
N THR A 302 4.60 -0.60 4.29
CA THR A 302 5.44 -0.29 3.13
C THR A 302 6.86 0.08 3.57
N ILE A 303 7.03 1.01 4.51
CA ILE A 303 8.37 1.40 4.97
C ILE A 303 9.02 0.27 5.78
N GLY A 304 8.25 -0.38 6.65
CA GLY A 304 8.77 -1.36 7.61
C GLY A 304 9.11 -2.72 7.01
N LEU A 305 8.47 -3.13 5.92
CA LEU A 305 8.63 -4.45 5.32
C LEU A 305 8.99 -4.40 3.83
N THR A 306 8.41 -3.51 3.06
CA THR A 306 8.69 -3.45 1.62
C THR A 306 10.08 -2.87 1.34
N ILE A 307 10.52 -1.84 2.07
CA ILE A 307 11.90 -1.32 1.91
C ILE A 307 12.96 -2.39 2.21
N PRO A 308 12.93 -3.10 3.36
CA PRO A 308 13.86 -4.19 3.60
C PRO A 308 13.81 -5.28 2.52
N ALA A 309 12.61 -5.65 2.04
CA ALA A 309 12.47 -6.65 0.98
C ALA A 309 13.14 -6.20 -0.32
N VAL A 310 12.92 -4.96 -0.75
CA VAL A 310 13.56 -4.35 -1.92
C VAL A 310 15.08 -4.32 -1.77
N LEU A 311 15.60 -3.97 -0.59
CA LEU A 311 17.04 -4.01 -0.31
C LEU A 311 17.61 -5.42 -0.36
N ILE A 312 16.91 -6.43 0.18
CA ILE A 312 17.31 -7.82 0.10
C ILE A 312 17.39 -8.28 -1.37
N VAL A 313 16.35 -7.98 -2.15
CA VAL A 313 16.33 -8.32 -3.58
C VAL A 313 17.48 -7.62 -4.31
N GLY A 314 17.70 -6.32 -4.08
CA GLY A 314 18.81 -5.58 -4.67
C GLY A 314 20.18 -6.20 -4.35
N LEU A 315 20.41 -6.65 -3.10
CA LEU A 315 21.63 -7.33 -2.69
C LEU A 315 21.79 -8.70 -3.35
N VAL A 316 20.71 -9.49 -3.44
CA VAL A 316 20.74 -10.84 -4.03
C VAL A 316 20.91 -10.80 -5.54
N THR A 317 20.23 -9.87 -6.22
CA THR A 317 20.28 -9.73 -7.68
C THR A 317 21.40 -8.83 -8.17
N ASN A 318 22.14 -8.21 -7.24
CA ASN A 318 23.16 -7.20 -7.54
C ASN A 318 22.62 -6.01 -8.33
N THR A 319 21.37 -5.63 -8.08
CA THR A 319 20.67 -4.51 -8.72
C THR A 319 20.85 -3.24 -7.91
N HIS A 320 21.22 -2.14 -8.58
CA HIS A 320 21.35 -0.84 -7.92
C HIS A 320 19.97 -0.30 -7.50
N VAL A 321 19.83 0.07 -6.23
CA VAL A 321 18.63 0.66 -5.66
C VAL A 321 18.95 2.00 -5.07
N HIS A 322 18.35 3.07 -5.61
CA HIS A 322 18.45 4.42 -5.07
C HIS A 322 17.23 4.73 -4.21
N LEU A 323 17.43 4.89 -2.90
CA LEU A 323 16.35 5.19 -1.95
C LEU A 323 16.18 6.68 -1.67
N GLY A 324 17.23 7.48 -1.84
CA GLY A 324 17.22 8.90 -1.50
C GLY A 324 16.23 9.70 -2.37
N LEU A 325 15.30 10.42 -1.71
CA LEU A 325 14.34 11.32 -2.37
C LEU A 325 15.01 12.56 -2.93
N SER A 326 14.44 13.17 -3.95
CA SER A 326 14.82 14.50 -4.42
C SER A 326 14.59 15.56 -3.34
N SER A 327 15.16 16.75 -3.51
CA SER A 327 15.02 17.84 -2.52
C SER A 327 13.55 18.25 -2.34
N SER A 328 12.77 18.34 -3.42
CA SER A 328 11.35 18.69 -3.39
C SER A 328 10.51 17.60 -2.71
N GLU A 329 10.74 16.33 -3.01
CA GLU A 329 10.08 15.19 -2.37
C GLU A 329 10.43 15.10 -0.88
N THR A 330 11.70 15.38 -0.52
CA THR A 330 12.13 15.43 0.89
C THR A 330 11.36 16.50 1.67
N VAL A 331 11.23 17.71 1.12
CA VAL A 331 10.45 18.79 1.75
C VAL A 331 8.99 18.37 1.88
N LEU A 332 8.40 17.77 0.85
CA LEU A 332 7.02 17.34 0.89
C LEU A 332 6.79 16.22 1.91
N LEU A 333 7.71 15.26 2.02
CA LEU A 333 7.67 14.21 3.05
C LEU A 333 7.68 14.81 4.45
N LEU A 334 8.65 15.68 4.73
CA LEU A 334 8.77 16.32 6.05
C LEU A 334 7.53 17.16 6.39
N LEU A 335 7.00 17.92 5.42
CA LEU A 335 5.77 18.68 5.58
C LEU A 335 4.57 17.76 5.83
N THR A 336 4.45 16.64 5.12
CA THR A 336 3.40 15.62 5.32
C THR A 336 3.46 15.06 6.75
N LEU A 337 4.63 14.68 7.23
CA LEU A 337 4.80 14.14 8.58
C LEU A 337 4.45 15.19 9.65
N PHE A 338 4.89 16.44 9.46
CA PHE A 338 4.58 17.55 10.36
C PHE A 338 3.07 17.85 10.40
N VAL A 339 2.43 17.97 9.24
CA VAL A 339 0.97 18.21 9.14
C VAL A 339 0.19 17.06 9.75
N SER A 340 0.61 15.80 9.51
CA SER A 340 -0.02 14.62 10.12
C SER A 340 0.06 14.64 11.64
N ALA A 341 1.22 15.01 12.19
CA ALA A 341 1.38 15.15 13.63
C ALA A 341 0.43 16.22 14.21
N LEU A 342 0.27 17.36 13.53
CA LEU A 342 -0.68 18.41 13.93
C LEU A 342 -2.14 17.95 13.77
N THR A 343 -2.47 17.26 12.69
CA THR A 343 -3.83 16.74 12.42
C THR A 343 -4.32 15.86 13.55
N PHE A 344 -3.48 14.96 14.04
CA PHE A 344 -3.84 14.02 15.08
C PHE A 344 -3.48 14.49 16.50
N ALA A 345 -2.98 15.72 16.69
CA ALA A 345 -2.61 16.23 18.00
C ALA A 345 -3.80 16.44 18.95
N GLY A 346 -4.98 16.73 18.41
CA GLY A 346 -6.18 17.06 19.20
C GLY A 346 -7.11 15.89 19.48
N GLY A 347 -6.89 14.71 18.94
CA GLY A 347 -7.80 13.55 19.08
C GLY A 347 -9.13 13.71 18.34
N ARG A 348 -9.47 14.91 17.86
CA ARG A 348 -10.63 15.23 17.02
C ARG A 348 -10.18 15.83 15.70
N THR A 349 -10.88 15.45 14.65
CA THR A 349 -10.57 15.91 13.29
C THR A 349 -11.80 16.47 12.60
N ASN A 350 -11.59 17.35 11.64
CA ASN A 350 -12.64 18.03 10.88
C ASN A 350 -12.27 18.15 9.39
N VAL A 351 -13.17 18.77 8.60
CA VAL A 351 -13.02 18.95 7.15
C VAL A 351 -11.73 19.69 6.79
N LEU A 352 -11.31 20.70 7.57
CA LEU A 352 -10.15 21.54 7.24
C LEU A 352 -8.87 20.70 7.20
N GLN A 353 -8.66 19.82 8.19
CA GLN A 353 -7.49 18.93 8.25
C GLN A 353 -7.47 17.98 7.05
N GLY A 354 -8.63 17.37 6.71
CA GLY A 354 -8.75 16.53 5.53
C GLY A 354 -8.43 17.28 4.24
N PHE A 355 -8.88 18.52 4.11
CA PHE A 355 -8.58 19.36 2.95
C PHE A 355 -7.10 19.69 2.83
N VAL A 356 -6.41 19.99 3.94
CA VAL A 356 -4.97 20.24 3.93
C VAL A 356 -4.19 19.02 3.43
N HIS A 357 -4.56 17.81 3.89
CA HIS A 357 -3.96 16.58 3.38
C HIS A 357 -4.19 16.38 1.88
N LEU A 358 -5.41 16.64 1.36
CA LEU A 358 -5.66 16.57 -0.08
C LEU A 358 -4.85 17.59 -0.89
N VAL A 359 -4.64 18.80 -0.36
CA VAL A 359 -3.78 19.81 -1.01
C VAL A 359 -2.35 19.29 -1.09
N LEU A 360 -1.80 18.68 -0.04
CA LEU A 360 -0.47 18.05 -0.08
C LEU A 360 -0.38 16.94 -1.12
N PHE A 361 -1.43 16.13 -1.26
CA PHE A 361 -1.49 15.12 -2.31
C PHE A 361 -1.53 15.75 -3.72
N ILE A 362 -2.29 16.83 -3.92
CA ILE A 362 -2.32 17.55 -5.20
C ILE A 362 -0.93 18.12 -5.53
N VAL A 363 -0.24 18.70 -4.54
CA VAL A 363 1.14 19.18 -4.72
C VAL A 363 2.06 18.04 -5.14
N TYR A 364 1.93 16.85 -4.53
CA TYR A 364 2.67 15.66 -4.94
C TYR A 364 2.42 15.30 -6.41
N VAL A 365 1.15 15.28 -6.84
CA VAL A 365 0.80 14.98 -8.25
C VAL A 365 1.38 16.03 -9.21
N ILE A 366 1.36 17.32 -8.83
CA ILE A 366 1.96 18.39 -9.63
C ILE A 366 3.47 18.17 -9.76
N LEU A 367 4.18 17.80 -8.69
CA LEU A 367 5.62 17.53 -8.73
C LEU A 367 5.99 16.31 -9.60
N ILE A 368 5.10 15.35 -9.80
CA ILE A 368 5.32 14.25 -10.73
C ILE A 368 5.26 14.74 -12.18
N VAL A 369 4.30 15.59 -12.50
CA VAL A 369 4.05 16.05 -13.89
C VAL A 369 4.98 17.20 -14.28
N SER A 370 5.41 17.99 -13.30
CA SER A 370 6.23 19.20 -13.49
C SER A 370 7.28 19.27 -12.37
N PRO A 371 8.33 18.43 -12.44
CA PRO A 371 9.35 18.30 -11.41
C PRO A 371 10.27 19.54 -11.32
#